data_81dd41774218e26cae93268c2a254a44
#
_entry.id   81dd41774218e26cae93268c2a254a44
#
_cell.length_a   1.000
_cell.length_b   1.000
_cell.length_c   1.000
_cell.angle_alpha   90.00
_cell.angle_beta   90.00
_cell.angle_gamma   90.00
#
_symmetry.space_group_name_H-M   'P 1'
#
loop_
_entity.id
_entity.type
_entity.pdbx_description
1 polymer ?
#
loop_
_entity_poly.entity_id
_entity_poly.type
_entity_poly.pdbx_seq_one_letter_code
_entity_poly.pdbx_strand_id
1 'polypeptide(L)'
;MKYEDVINRIDRYIKSDKYQPIIVDMPNIHLYKKIIGHYNVGCYDIQKASSFCMEEGLPLMDKLQYSLSMVDGVVFLKGLSCYLKLQGELSLQKSLRSLLDLSLKGKLIVFTFNCASVLSKMDNRLQAAGRISIVDGEPSCQPSLCFINPKLASSVPAGIKGINKLQEMETFLEEDNPSISVITKKNRADFPNSMFDIIEYSSEYQVLAEQNFDLANVGETVGTESQWAYLLKEMENYEDWHQYVVSVFGSNLADCINGFAQYDSNKRWIYFLALATSGVKGNEYLTYVISKSKTFDDFIMQAFCAILKIPVGDPNFQKYYAERKVITSNLADYSDSLDCFCKQVYGKEEDGIFYLTDNTRKEKEHIIELIGKYKYSASQLAEILPRVYSDLATYLKPYNYSNDFLNRYFTQYKYCKVINSISDEMTQMVAEQSVKREYNVWLQPRSVYVDKLEKNPAKSVLYFMDAMGVEYLGYIMSICSELDLSASVKVCRCELPSITEVNKEFVELFSSSNYPVVPVKELDEIKHHGQGDYDYRNTKLPL
;
A
#
# COMPACT_ATOMS: atom_id res chain seq x y z
N MET A 1 -9.81 37.34 44.67
CA MET A 1 -10.92 37.38 45.67
C MET A 1 -11.28 35.94 46.07
N LYS A 2 -11.45 35.67 47.35
CA LYS A 2 -11.85 34.31 47.78
C LYS A 2 -13.27 33.98 47.29
N TYR A 3 -13.53 32.69 47.07
CA TYR A 3 -14.84 32.21 46.57
C TYR A 3 -16.02 32.70 47.39
N GLU A 4 -15.95 32.59 48.74
CA GLU A 4 -17.02 33.03 49.68
C GLU A 4 -17.29 34.52 49.56
N ASP A 5 -16.25 35.34 49.34
CA ASP A 5 -16.42 36.79 49.19
C ASP A 5 -17.17 37.12 47.90
N VAL A 6 -16.97 36.33 46.84
CA VAL A 6 -17.67 36.47 45.55
C VAL A 6 -19.13 36.10 45.68
N ILE A 7 -19.47 34.98 46.37
CA ILE A 7 -20.85 34.61 46.64
C ILE A 7 -21.56 35.74 47.44
N ASN A 8 -20.94 36.20 48.53
CA ASN A 8 -21.49 37.32 49.33
C ASN A 8 -21.67 38.60 48.49
N ARG A 9 -20.84 38.84 47.50
CA ARG A 9 -20.93 39.98 46.59
C ARG A 9 -22.09 39.82 45.61
N ILE A 10 -22.27 38.67 45.02
CA ILE A 10 -23.38 38.34 44.13
C ILE A 10 -24.70 38.51 44.90
N ASP A 11 -24.81 37.94 46.10
CA ASP A 11 -26.02 37.98 46.94
C ASP A 11 -26.39 39.42 47.34
N ARG A 12 -25.37 40.26 47.67
CA ARG A 12 -25.57 41.70 47.91
C ARG A 12 -26.03 42.42 46.64
N TYR A 13 -25.48 42.09 45.48
CA TYR A 13 -25.90 42.65 44.22
C TYR A 13 -27.37 42.28 43.91
N ILE A 14 -27.76 41.04 44.11
CA ILE A 14 -29.15 40.58 43.93
C ILE A 14 -30.13 41.35 44.80
N LYS A 15 -29.74 41.71 46.02
CA LYS A 15 -30.58 42.42 47.00
C LYS A 15 -30.51 43.96 46.83
N SER A 16 -29.59 44.52 46.04
CA SER A 16 -29.39 45.95 45.87
C SER A 16 -30.34 46.54 44.85
N ASP A 17 -30.46 47.86 44.80
CA ASP A 17 -31.20 48.61 43.77
C ASP A 17 -30.36 48.90 42.52
N LYS A 18 -29.24 48.18 42.35
CA LYS A 18 -28.34 48.34 41.19
C LYS A 18 -28.72 47.34 40.09
N TYR A 19 -28.89 47.84 38.84
CA TYR A 19 -29.26 47.05 37.66
C TYR A 19 -28.12 46.91 36.62
N GLN A 20 -26.96 47.49 36.93
CA GLN A 20 -25.80 47.37 36.04
C GLN A 20 -25.22 45.96 36.05
N PRO A 21 -25.00 45.30 34.90
CA PRO A 21 -24.48 43.96 34.84
C PRO A 21 -23.14 43.75 35.56
N ILE A 22 -22.94 42.57 36.11
CA ILE A 22 -21.65 42.18 36.72
C ILE A 22 -21.09 40.95 36.04
N ILE A 23 -19.77 40.86 35.98
CA ILE A 23 -19.02 39.71 35.49
C ILE A 23 -18.31 39.04 36.65
N VAL A 24 -18.38 37.72 36.70
CA VAL A 24 -17.70 36.88 37.68
C VAL A 24 -16.87 35.82 36.94
N ASP A 25 -15.55 35.90 37.08
CA ASP A 25 -14.63 34.98 36.42
C ASP A 25 -14.10 33.91 37.38
N MET A 26 -14.22 32.66 36.98
CA MET A 26 -13.70 31.50 37.70
C MET A 26 -12.40 31.01 37.02
N PRO A 27 -11.31 30.81 37.77
CA PRO A 27 -10.02 30.40 37.22
C PRO A 27 -10.00 28.96 36.74
N ASN A 28 -10.83 28.06 37.31
CA ASN A 28 -10.84 26.65 36.98
C ASN A 28 -12.25 26.07 36.94
N ILE A 29 -12.35 24.93 36.27
CA ILE A 29 -13.62 24.24 36.02
C ILE A 29 -14.34 23.82 37.34
N HIS A 30 -13.59 23.46 38.38
CA HIS A 30 -14.16 23.05 39.64
C HIS A 30 -14.92 24.19 40.33
N LEU A 31 -14.30 25.37 40.42
CA LEU A 31 -14.91 26.55 40.98
C LEU A 31 -16.07 27.07 40.10
N TYR A 32 -15.92 26.95 38.76
CA TYR A 32 -17.00 27.30 37.83
C TYR A 32 -18.25 26.41 38.07
N LYS A 33 -18.09 25.10 38.14
CA LYS A 33 -19.19 24.18 38.44
C LYS A 33 -19.80 24.46 39.81
N LYS A 34 -18.99 24.74 40.82
CA LYS A 34 -19.43 25.01 42.18
C LYS A 34 -20.32 26.26 42.25
N ILE A 35 -19.97 27.36 41.53
CA ILE A 35 -20.81 28.57 41.55
C ILE A 35 -22.10 28.40 40.77
N ILE A 36 -22.04 27.72 39.59
CA ILE A 36 -23.25 27.40 38.82
C ILE A 36 -24.19 26.53 39.65
N GLY A 37 -23.66 25.47 40.31
CA GLY A 37 -24.44 24.61 41.18
C GLY A 37 -25.07 25.35 42.36
N HIS A 38 -24.38 26.31 42.98
CA HIS A 38 -24.89 27.09 44.09
C HIS A 38 -26.17 27.86 43.72
N TYR A 39 -26.17 28.51 42.53
CA TYR A 39 -27.32 29.28 42.06
C TYR A 39 -28.38 28.47 41.32
N ASN A 40 -28.04 27.27 40.83
CA ASN A 40 -28.99 26.37 40.14
C ASN A 40 -30.05 25.76 41.10
N VAL A 41 -29.76 25.71 42.40
CA VAL A 41 -30.69 25.21 43.43
C VAL A 41 -31.75 26.27 43.79
N GLY A 42 -31.50 27.57 43.52
CA GLY A 42 -32.44 28.66 43.69
C GLY A 42 -33.36 28.83 42.48
N CYS A 43 -34.49 29.48 42.64
CA CYS A 43 -35.43 29.79 41.55
C CYS A 43 -34.93 30.93 40.65
N TYR A 44 -33.67 30.91 40.25
CA TYR A 44 -33.06 31.89 39.35
C TYR A 44 -33.10 31.45 37.89
N ASP A 45 -33.23 32.41 36.95
CA ASP A 45 -33.16 32.13 35.53
C ASP A 45 -31.68 31.99 35.08
N ILE A 46 -31.25 30.74 34.80
CA ILE A 46 -29.90 30.44 34.29
C ILE A 46 -29.97 30.22 32.78
N GLN A 47 -29.57 31.22 32.01
CA GLN A 47 -29.53 31.16 30.56
C GLN A 47 -28.18 30.64 30.05
N LYS A 48 -28.26 29.80 29.04
CA LYS A 48 -27.09 29.26 28.35
C LYS A 48 -26.78 30.04 27.07
N ALA A 49 -25.54 30.42 26.89
CA ALA A 49 -25.11 31.10 25.65
C ALA A 49 -25.38 30.29 24.41
N SER A 50 -25.33 28.95 24.51
CA SER A 50 -25.65 27.99 23.43
C SER A 50 -27.06 28.17 22.87
N SER A 51 -28.03 28.65 23.67
CA SER A 51 -29.41 28.92 23.22
C SER A 51 -29.53 30.04 22.22
N PHE A 52 -28.50 30.89 22.09
CA PHE A 52 -28.43 31.99 21.17
C PHE A 52 -27.55 31.75 19.95
N CYS A 53 -26.94 30.54 19.86
CA CYS A 53 -26.13 30.15 18.71
C CYS A 53 -27.00 29.82 17.50
N MET A 54 -26.49 30.10 16.30
CA MET A 54 -26.98 29.47 15.08
C MET A 54 -26.51 28.02 15.00
N GLU A 55 -27.11 27.19 14.15
CA GLU A 55 -26.91 25.75 14.10
C GLU A 55 -25.43 25.31 13.93
N GLU A 56 -24.63 26.10 13.20
CA GLU A 56 -23.17 25.89 13.06
C GLU A 56 -22.40 27.19 13.39
N GLY A 57 -22.89 27.98 14.33
CA GLY A 57 -22.37 29.29 14.58
C GLY A 57 -22.14 29.63 16.04
N LEU A 58 -21.58 30.81 16.20
CA LEU A 58 -21.36 31.45 17.48
C LEU A 58 -22.63 32.18 17.93
N PRO A 59 -22.76 32.53 19.23
CA PRO A 59 -23.90 33.28 19.72
C PRO A 59 -24.09 34.62 18.98
N LEU A 60 -25.31 34.87 18.54
CA LEU A 60 -25.70 36.17 17.97
C LEU A 60 -25.81 37.19 19.09
N MET A 61 -24.77 38.01 19.27
CA MET A 61 -24.68 38.97 20.36
C MET A 61 -25.87 39.95 20.42
N ASP A 62 -26.38 40.39 19.28
CA ASP A 62 -27.54 41.28 19.21
C ASP A 62 -28.82 40.62 19.75
N LYS A 63 -29.06 39.38 19.38
CA LYS A 63 -30.20 38.60 19.92
C LYS A 63 -30.05 38.34 21.41
N LEU A 64 -28.83 37.96 21.85
CA LEU A 64 -28.51 37.74 23.25
C LEU A 64 -28.78 39.03 24.07
N GLN A 65 -28.22 40.16 23.65
CA GLN A 65 -28.39 41.47 24.33
C GLN A 65 -29.84 41.90 24.36
N TYR A 66 -30.57 41.74 23.25
CA TYR A 66 -32.00 42.05 23.19
C TYR A 66 -32.79 41.20 24.17
N SER A 67 -32.59 39.89 24.17
CA SER A 67 -33.27 38.99 25.13
C SER A 67 -33.01 39.37 26.58
N LEU A 68 -31.74 39.61 26.94
CA LEU A 68 -31.32 40.00 28.26
C LEU A 68 -31.94 41.35 28.69
N SER A 69 -32.11 42.30 27.81
CA SER A 69 -32.69 43.61 28.09
C SER A 69 -34.18 43.57 28.44
N MET A 70 -34.88 42.49 28.06
CA MET A 70 -36.32 42.31 28.30
C MET A 70 -36.65 41.64 29.61
N VAL A 71 -35.66 41.11 30.34
CA VAL A 71 -35.89 40.37 31.60
C VAL A 71 -36.04 41.32 32.77
N ASP A 72 -37.08 41.14 33.58
CA ASP A 72 -37.36 41.94 34.78
C ASP A 72 -36.82 41.29 36.09
N GLY A 73 -36.27 40.11 36.04
CA GLY A 73 -35.75 39.35 37.19
C GLY A 73 -34.23 39.34 37.25
N VAL A 74 -33.73 38.33 37.99
CA VAL A 74 -32.30 38.04 38.09
C VAL A 74 -31.93 36.94 37.09
N VAL A 75 -31.04 37.24 36.15
CA VAL A 75 -30.55 36.32 35.13
C VAL A 75 -29.08 36.03 35.34
N PHE A 76 -28.75 34.75 35.30
CA PHE A 76 -27.39 34.24 35.23
C PHE A 76 -27.09 33.78 33.83
N LEU A 77 -26.07 34.32 33.16
CA LEU A 77 -25.61 33.91 31.84
C LEU A 77 -24.36 33.05 31.97
N LYS A 78 -24.42 31.82 31.46
CA LYS A 78 -23.28 30.90 31.46
C LYS A 78 -22.84 30.51 30.04
N GLY A 79 -21.59 30.00 29.91
CA GLY A 79 -21.03 29.42 28.68
C GLY A 79 -20.54 30.41 27.64
N LEU A 80 -20.84 31.72 27.76
CA LEU A 80 -20.50 32.71 26.74
C LEU A 80 -19.00 32.82 26.47
N SER A 81 -18.17 32.75 27.50
CA SER A 81 -16.72 32.89 27.37
C SER A 81 -16.06 31.85 26.46
N CYS A 82 -16.58 30.63 26.35
CA CYS A 82 -16.01 29.64 25.45
C CYS A 82 -16.17 30.03 23.97
N TYR A 83 -17.31 30.55 23.58
CA TYR A 83 -17.54 31.01 22.20
C TYR A 83 -16.75 32.30 21.88
N LEU A 84 -16.66 33.24 22.82
CA LEU A 84 -15.92 34.46 22.62
C LEU A 84 -14.40 34.24 22.55
N LYS A 85 -13.88 33.29 23.32
CA LYS A 85 -12.47 32.85 23.21
C LYS A 85 -12.13 32.26 21.84
N LEU A 86 -13.07 31.56 21.22
CA LEU A 86 -12.89 31.04 19.88
C LEU A 86 -12.73 32.19 18.85
N GLN A 87 -13.40 33.32 19.08
CA GLN A 87 -13.25 34.52 18.26
C GLN A 87 -11.98 35.33 18.55
N GLY A 88 -11.34 35.10 19.68
CA GLY A 88 -10.11 35.73 20.10
C GLY A 88 -10.27 36.82 21.19
N GLU A 89 -9.13 37.24 21.74
CA GLU A 89 -9.04 38.14 22.89
C GLU A 89 -9.77 39.45 22.70
N LEU A 90 -9.59 40.12 21.55
CA LEU A 90 -10.23 41.38 21.24
C LEU A 90 -11.76 41.28 21.17
N SER A 91 -12.26 40.18 20.57
CA SER A 91 -13.70 39.90 20.49
C SER A 91 -14.29 39.66 21.88
N LEU A 92 -13.60 38.87 22.70
CA LEU A 92 -13.95 38.59 24.08
C LEU A 92 -14.05 39.91 24.88
N GLN A 93 -13.01 40.71 24.83
CA GLN A 93 -12.97 42.02 25.53
C GLN A 93 -14.12 42.95 25.12
N LYS A 94 -14.33 43.10 23.81
CA LYS A 94 -15.38 43.99 23.23
C LYS A 94 -16.78 43.50 23.64
N SER A 95 -17.05 42.21 23.54
CA SER A 95 -18.36 41.62 23.85
C SER A 95 -18.68 41.69 25.34
N LEU A 96 -17.70 41.41 26.21
CA LEU A 96 -17.90 41.56 27.66
C LEU A 96 -18.11 43.02 28.07
N ARG A 97 -17.41 43.96 27.43
CA ARG A 97 -17.63 45.40 27.65
C ARG A 97 -19.05 45.82 27.26
N SER A 98 -19.51 45.39 26.06
CA SER A 98 -20.85 45.68 25.57
C SER A 98 -21.94 45.16 26.53
N LEU A 99 -21.74 43.97 27.12
CA LEU A 99 -22.66 43.43 28.13
C LEU A 99 -22.69 44.27 29.41
N LEU A 100 -21.52 44.77 29.87
CA LEU A 100 -21.46 45.66 31.02
C LEU A 100 -22.18 46.97 30.80
N ASP A 101 -22.24 47.45 29.58
CA ASP A 101 -22.84 48.73 29.22
C ASP A 101 -24.37 48.64 28.92
N LEU A 102 -24.95 47.42 29.03
CA LEU A 102 -26.39 47.21 28.83
C LEU A 102 -27.24 47.94 29.87
N SER A 103 -28.31 48.57 29.39
CA SER A 103 -29.38 49.10 30.23
C SER A 103 -30.44 48.03 30.42
N LEU A 104 -30.60 47.51 31.66
CA LEU A 104 -31.47 46.41 31.99
C LEU A 104 -32.63 46.85 32.86
N LYS A 105 -33.76 46.16 32.76
CA LYS A 105 -34.88 46.24 33.71
C LYS A 105 -34.64 45.37 34.94
N GLY A 106 -33.97 44.22 34.75
CA GLY A 106 -33.58 43.29 35.78
C GLY A 106 -32.07 43.28 36.07
N LYS A 107 -31.55 42.22 36.64
CA LYS A 107 -30.15 42.04 37.02
C LYS A 107 -29.49 40.96 36.21
N LEU A 108 -28.28 41.20 35.73
CA LEU A 108 -27.50 40.27 34.95
C LEU A 108 -26.17 39.95 35.62
N ILE A 109 -25.94 38.66 35.86
CA ILE A 109 -24.67 38.10 36.30
C ILE A 109 -24.11 37.23 35.17
N VAL A 110 -22.96 37.63 34.60
CA VAL A 110 -22.28 36.87 33.55
C VAL A 110 -21.18 36.04 34.18
N PHE A 111 -21.27 34.71 34.08
CA PHE A 111 -20.23 33.83 34.50
C PHE A 111 -19.25 33.60 33.35
N THR A 112 -17.97 33.85 33.60
CA THR A 112 -16.87 33.57 32.69
C THR A 112 -15.93 32.54 33.30
N PHE A 113 -15.16 31.89 32.42
CA PHE A 113 -14.24 30.82 32.81
C PHE A 113 -12.85 31.12 32.24
N ASN A 114 -11.86 31.21 33.16
CA ASN A 114 -10.44 31.43 32.83
C ASN A 114 -10.25 32.64 31.90
N CYS A 115 -10.80 33.80 32.24
CA CYS A 115 -10.70 35.03 31.47
C CYS A 115 -9.96 36.14 32.23
N ALA A 116 -9.32 35.84 33.35
CA ALA A 116 -8.66 36.81 34.23
C ALA A 116 -7.64 37.71 33.50
N SER A 117 -6.86 37.13 32.56
CA SER A 117 -5.88 37.89 31.76
C SER A 117 -6.48 38.99 30.88
N VAL A 118 -7.69 38.74 30.35
CA VAL A 118 -8.43 39.69 29.52
C VAL A 118 -9.16 40.72 30.40
N LEU A 119 -9.83 40.25 31.46
CA LEU A 119 -10.58 41.11 32.37
C LEU A 119 -9.68 42.08 33.15
N SER A 120 -8.45 41.69 33.47
CA SER A 120 -7.47 42.56 34.12
C SER A 120 -6.98 43.71 33.23
N LYS A 121 -7.09 43.56 31.92
CA LYS A 121 -6.77 44.65 30.94
C LYS A 121 -7.93 45.61 30.71
N MET A 122 -9.11 45.34 31.28
CA MET A 122 -10.25 46.23 31.21
C MET A 122 -10.10 47.36 32.23
N ASP A 123 -10.96 48.43 32.11
CA ASP A 123 -10.92 49.59 32.97
C ASP A 123 -10.95 49.23 34.46
N ASN A 124 -9.91 49.59 35.21
CA ASN A 124 -9.78 49.36 36.64
C ASN A 124 -10.95 49.92 37.48
N ARG A 125 -11.64 50.91 36.96
CA ARG A 125 -12.85 51.48 37.63
C ARG A 125 -13.97 50.43 37.72
N LEU A 126 -14.06 49.52 36.77
CA LEU A 126 -15.07 48.46 36.78
C LEU A 126 -14.80 47.45 37.89
N GLN A 127 -13.54 47.13 38.14
CA GLN A 127 -13.15 46.25 39.27
C GLN A 127 -13.40 46.99 40.61
N ALA A 128 -12.97 48.24 40.71
CA ALA A 128 -13.18 49.09 41.91
C ALA A 128 -14.68 49.27 42.22
N ALA A 129 -15.51 49.44 41.18
CA ALA A 129 -16.98 49.51 41.33
C ALA A 129 -17.65 48.15 41.64
N GLY A 130 -16.90 47.05 41.67
CA GLY A 130 -17.40 45.69 41.90
C GLY A 130 -18.19 45.09 40.77
N ARG A 131 -18.01 45.62 39.54
CA ARG A 131 -18.70 45.13 38.35
C ARG A 131 -17.95 43.96 37.69
N ILE A 132 -16.66 43.80 37.99
CA ILE A 132 -15.85 42.65 37.61
C ILE A 132 -15.28 42.00 38.88
N SER A 133 -15.48 40.71 39.04
CA SER A 133 -14.95 39.91 40.15
C SER A 133 -14.14 38.75 39.58
N ILE A 134 -12.88 38.66 39.95
CA ILE A 134 -12.00 37.55 39.57
C ILE A 134 -11.74 36.71 40.83
N VAL A 135 -12.10 35.44 40.79
CA VAL A 135 -11.88 34.51 41.92
C VAL A 135 -10.42 34.06 41.90
N ASP A 136 -9.81 33.99 43.09
CA ASP A 136 -8.46 33.47 43.28
C ASP A 136 -8.45 31.97 43.12
N GLY A 137 -7.45 31.47 42.43
CA GLY A 137 -7.22 30.03 42.21
C GLY A 137 -6.26 29.78 41.06
N GLU A 138 -5.78 28.56 40.97
CA GLU A 138 -4.97 28.18 39.83
C GLU A 138 -5.83 28.01 38.59
N PRO A 139 -5.42 28.55 37.43
CA PRO A 139 -6.18 28.42 36.21
C PRO A 139 -6.15 26.97 35.68
N SER A 140 -7.28 26.47 35.20
CA SER A 140 -7.30 25.23 34.41
C SER A 140 -6.55 25.38 33.10
N CYS A 141 -5.95 24.29 32.64
CA CYS A 141 -5.43 24.23 31.27
C CYS A 141 -6.58 24.48 30.27
N GLN A 142 -6.28 25.23 29.21
CA GLN A 142 -7.23 25.42 28.15
C GLN A 142 -7.17 24.21 27.23
N PRO A 143 -8.29 23.52 26.92
CA PRO A 143 -8.27 22.36 26.05
C PRO A 143 -7.91 22.76 24.61
N SER A 144 -7.30 21.84 23.87
CA SER A 144 -7.22 21.92 22.42
C SER A 144 -8.55 21.55 21.77
N LEU A 145 -8.86 22.14 20.63
CA LEU A 145 -10.05 21.83 19.84
C LEU A 145 -9.63 21.09 18.57
N CYS A 146 -10.18 19.89 18.38
CA CYS A 146 -9.98 19.11 17.17
C CYS A 146 -11.20 19.28 16.26
N PHE A 147 -11.09 20.07 15.22
CA PHE A 147 -12.16 20.23 14.22
C PHE A 147 -12.13 19.05 13.26
N ILE A 148 -13.25 18.35 13.17
CA ILE A 148 -13.41 17.15 12.36
C ILE A 148 -14.47 17.41 11.30
N ASN A 149 -14.12 17.22 10.03
CA ASN A 149 -15.08 17.33 8.95
C ASN A 149 -16.23 16.32 9.18
N PRO A 150 -17.51 16.70 8.98
CA PRO A 150 -18.65 15.79 9.17
C PRO A 150 -18.55 14.47 8.40
N LYS A 151 -17.81 14.39 7.29
CA LYS A 151 -17.53 13.15 6.57
C LYS A 151 -16.70 12.15 7.39
N LEU A 152 -15.89 12.64 8.31
CA LEU A 152 -15.01 11.85 9.18
C LEU A 152 -15.61 11.57 10.55
N ALA A 153 -16.88 11.91 10.78
CA ALA A 153 -17.53 11.82 12.10
C ALA A 153 -17.54 10.40 12.68
N SER A 154 -17.58 9.37 11.81
CA SER A 154 -17.49 7.95 12.19
C SER A 154 -16.08 7.50 12.56
N SER A 155 -15.06 8.29 12.24
CA SER A 155 -13.64 7.96 12.38
C SER A 155 -12.97 8.73 13.53
N VAL A 156 -13.76 9.32 14.43
CA VAL A 156 -13.23 10.02 15.62
C VAL A 156 -12.54 9.01 16.53
N PRO A 157 -11.27 9.24 16.89
CA PRO A 157 -10.52 8.34 17.75
C PRO A 157 -11.22 8.03 19.06
N ALA A 158 -11.23 6.78 19.46
CA ALA A 158 -11.76 6.36 20.76
C ALA A 158 -10.99 7.08 21.88
N GLY A 159 -11.69 7.78 22.79
CA GLY A 159 -11.07 8.51 23.89
C GLY A 159 -11.06 10.03 23.74
N ILE A 160 -11.31 10.58 22.56
CA ILE A 160 -11.56 12.02 22.41
C ILE A 160 -13.06 12.25 22.53
N LYS A 161 -13.47 13.04 23.52
CA LYS A 161 -14.88 13.40 23.65
C LYS A 161 -15.32 14.23 22.44
N GLY A 162 -16.31 13.71 21.70
CA GLY A 162 -16.89 14.38 20.55
C GLY A 162 -18.10 15.20 20.91
N ILE A 163 -18.19 16.44 20.36
CA ILE A 163 -19.42 17.21 20.30
C ILE A 163 -19.86 17.31 18.84
N ASN A 164 -21.16 17.13 18.60
CA ASN A 164 -21.69 17.03 17.24
C ASN A 164 -21.81 18.38 16.53
N LYS A 165 -21.84 19.47 17.28
CA LYS A 165 -22.02 20.82 16.74
C LYS A 165 -21.21 21.84 17.56
N LEU A 166 -20.70 22.85 16.91
CA LEU A 166 -19.96 23.94 17.54
C LEU A 166 -20.78 24.63 18.67
N GLN A 167 -22.10 24.68 18.54
CA GLN A 167 -22.97 25.25 19.57
C GLN A 167 -22.95 24.46 20.90
N GLU A 168 -22.46 23.21 20.90
CA GLU A 168 -22.33 22.37 22.10
C GLU A 168 -21.02 22.61 22.87
N MET A 169 -20.16 23.51 22.41
CA MET A 169 -18.84 23.82 23.03
C MET A 169 -18.94 24.16 24.52
N GLU A 170 -20.07 24.68 24.96
CA GLU A 170 -20.33 24.96 26.39
C GLU A 170 -20.14 23.71 27.25
N THR A 171 -20.34 22.53 26.70
CA THR A 171 -20.26 21.25 27.44
C THR A 171 -18.85 20.96 27.96
N PHE A 172 -17.79 21.51 27.34
CA PHE A 172 -16.43 21.30 27.82
C PHE A 172 -16.18 21.93 29.21
N LEU A 173 -16.97 22.94 29.56
CA LEU A 173 -16.95 23.54 30.90
C LEU A 173 -17.48 22.56 31.97
N GLU A 174 -18.20 21.55 31.57
CA GLU A 174 -18.77 20.53 32.45
C GLU A 174 -17.83 19.34 32.69
N GLU A 175 -16.74 19.23 31.90
CA GLU A 175 -15.75 18.16 31.99
C GLU A 175 -14.32 18.71 31.83
N ASP A 176 -13.39 18.08 32.57
CA ASP A 176 -11.97 18.47 32.56
C ASP A 176 -11.22 17.65 31.51
N ASN A 177 -11.50 17.92 30.23
CA ASN A 177 -10.88 17.23 29.10
C ASN A 177 -9.75 18.07 28.48
N PRO A 178 -8.56 17.49 28.25
CA PRO A 178 -7.43 18.21 27.65
C PRO A 178 -7.66 18.49 26.15
N SER A 179 -8.51 17.71 25.49
CA SER A 179 -8.86 17.85 24.08
C SER A 179 -10.32 17.55 23.83
N ILE A 180 -10.94 18.31 22.92
CA ILE A 180 -12.35 18.15 22.53
C ILE A 180 -12.44 18.11 21.02
N SER A 181 -13.03 17.05 20.47
CA SER A 181 -13.36 16.99 19.06
C SER A 181 -14.71 17.65 18.77
N VAL A 182 -14.73 18.47 17.72
CA VAL A 182 -15.92 19.19 17.26
C VAL A 182 -16.20 18.80 15.82
N ILE A 183 -17.31 18.13 15.59
CA ILE A 183 -17.75 17.80 14.23
C ILE A 183 -18.36 19.07 13.63
N THR A 184 -17.66 19.67 12.68
CA THR A 184 -18.06 20.96 12.08
C THR A 184 -17.56 21.10 10.65
N LYS A 185 -18.26 21.90 9.84
CA LYS A 185 -17.77 22.36 8.53
C LYS A 185 -16.82 23.56 8.63
N LYS A 186 -16.68 24.14 9.84
CA LYS A 186 -15.75 25.21 10.11
C LYS A 186 -14.32 24.68 10.13
N ASN A 187 -13.38 25.55 9.77
CA ASN A 187 -11.96 25.24 9.75
C ASN A 187 -11.16 26.26 10.59
N ARG A 188 -9.88 26.00 10.77
CA ARG A 188 -8.98 26.90 11.53
C ARG A 188 -8.94 28.31 10.97
N ALA A 189 -9.06 28.48 9.65
CA ALA A 189 -9.04 29.77 9.01
C ALA A 189 -10.29 30.62 9.31
N ASP A 190 -11.42 30.02 9.72
CA ASP A 190 -12.60 30.73 10.21
C ASP A 190 -12.33 31.45 11.56
N PHE A 191 -11.29 31.02 12.30
CA PHE A 191 -10.96 31.48 13.64
C PHE A 191 -9.48 31.85 13.80
N PRO A 192 -8.95 32.79 13.00
CA PRO A 192 -7.51 33.09 12.94
C PRO A 192 -6.94 33.68 14.23
N ASN A 193 -7.79 34.26 15.08
CA ASN A 193 -7.40 34.86 16.36
C ASN A 193 -7.84 34.06 17.58
N SER A 194 -8.24 32.79 17.38
CA SER A 194 -8.70 31.93 18.47
C SER A 194 -7.70 31.87 19.63
N MET A 195 -8.21 31.88 20.84
CA MET A 195 -7.43 31.62 22.05
C MET A 195 -7.26 30.14 22.33
N PHE A 196 -7.96 29.25 21.60
CA PHE A 196 -7.77 27.80 21.65
C PHE A 196 -6.73 27.39 20.63
N ASP A 197 -5.97 26.35 20.95
CA ASP A 197 -5.20 25.63 19.96
C ASP A 197 -6.16 24.76 19.12
N ILE A 198 -6.18 25.01 17.80
CA ILE A 198 -7.10 24.32 16.88
C ILE A 198 -6.31 23.37 16.00
N ILE A 199 -6.60 22.09 16.15
CA ILE A 199 -6.16 21.00 15.28
C ILE A 199 -7.30 20.73 14.29
N GLU A 200 -6.98 20.46 13.03
CA GLU A 200 -7.98 20.25 11.98
C GLU A 200 -7.77 18.90 11.30
N TYR A 201 -8.84 18.11 11.18
CA TYR A 201 -8.86 16.88 10.43
C TYR A 201 -9.82 17.01 9.24
N SER A 202 -9.26 17.19 8.06
CA SER A 202 -10.01 17.31 6.80
C SER A 202 -9.98 16.05 5.96
N SER A 203 -9.10 15.10 6.29
CA SER A 203 -8.98 13.80 5.61
C SER A 203 -8.65 12.67 6.59
N GLU A 204 -8.93 11.43 6.17
CA GLU A 204 -8.61 10.22 6.92
C GLU A 204 -7.10 10.07 7.14
N TYR A 205 -6.30 10.51 6.15
CA TYR A 205 -4.85 10.54 6.29
C TYR A 205 -4.41 11.40 7.48
N GLN A 206 -4.99 12.59 7.65
CA GLN A 206 -4.61 13.48 8.76
C GLN A 206 -4.91 12.85 10.12
N VAL A 207 -6.04 12.14 10.24
CA VAL A 207 -6.38 11.40 11.46
C VAL A 207 -5.33 10.31 11.74
N LEU A 208 -4.95 9.55 10.72
CA LEU A 208 -3.95 8.48 10.85
C LEU A 208 -2.56 9.05 11.17
N ALA A 209 -2.15 10.13 10.51
CA ALA A 209 -0.85 10.75 10.67
C ALA A 209 -0.64 11.37 12.05
N GLU A 210 -1.69 11.94 12.64
CA GLU A 210 -1.63 12.50 13.99
C GLU A 210 -1.44 11.41 15.06
N GLN A 211 -2.04 10.24 14.84
CA GLN A 211 -1.94 9.12 15.77
C GLN A 211 -0.68 8.28 15.57
N ASN A 212 -0.12 8.30 14.35
CA ASN A 212 0.98 7.43 13.95
C ASN A 212 2.08 8.23 13.25
N PHE A 213 3.13 8.54 13.99
CA PHE A 213 4.29 9.32 13.51
C PHE A 213 4.91 8.75 12.22
N ASP A 214 4.96 7.42 12.09
CA ASP A 214 5.53 6.78 10.90
C ASP A 214 4.73 7.07 9.64
N LEU A 215 3.39 7.12 9.74
CA LEU A 215 2.51 7.47 8.62
C LEU A 215 2.59 8.96 8.27
N ALA A 216 2.82 9.83 9.25
CA ALA A 216 3.00 11.27 9.03
C ALA A 216 4.17 11.57 8.07
N ASN A 217 5.22 10.74 8.08
CA ASN A 217 6.40 10.91 7.23
C ASN A 217 6.20 10.47 5.77
N VAL A 218 5.15 9.70 5.48
CA VAL A 218 4.89 9.18 4.12
C VAL A 218 4.25 10.25 3.23
N GLY A 219 3.31 11.02 3.76
CA GLY A 219 2.55 12.05 3.04
C GLY A 219 1.24 11.54 2.43
N GLU A 220 0.25 12.44 2.37
CA GLU A 220 -1.12 12.12 1.94
C GLU A 220 -1.21 11.62 0.49
N THR A 221 -0.34 12.14 -0.39
CA THR A 221 -0.35 11.82 -1.83
C THR A 221 0.08 10.39 -2.17
N VAL A 222 0.54 9.63 -1.20
CA VAL A 222 0.96 8.22 -1.35
C VAL A 222 -0.23 7.26 -1.47
N GLY A 223 -1.40 7.70 -1.01
CA GLY A 223 -2.65 6.96 -1.11
C GLY A 223 -3.80 7.80 -1.67
N THR A 224 -4.84 7.13 -2.11
CA THR A 224 -6.12 7.74 -2.46
C THR A 224 -6.99 7.92 -1.22
N GLU A 225 -7.99 8.82 -1.28
CA GLU A 225 -8.98 9.00 -0.20
C GLU A 225 -9.61 7.66 0.23
N SER A 226 -9.96 6.81 -0.73
CA SER A 226 -10.54 5.49 -0.45
C SER A 226 -9.57 4.51 0.24
N GLN A 227 -8.28 4.58 -0.08
CA GLN A 227 -7.25 3.76 0.57
C GLN A 227 -7.01 4.21 2.01
N TRP A 228 -6.94 5.53 2.24
CA TRP A 228 -6.79 6.08 3.59
C TRP A 228 -8.01 5.77 4.46
N ALA A 229 -9.22 5.89 3.90
CA ALA A 229 -10.46 5.52 4.58
C ALA A 229 -10.51 4.02 4.93
N TYR A 230 -10.06 3.16 4.01
CA TYR A 230 -9.94 1.73 4.26
C TYR A 230 -8.95 1.45 5.41
N LEU A 231 -7.76 2.04 5.36
CA LEU A 231 -6.74 1.85 6.39
C LEU A 231 -7.21 2.33 7.77
N LEU A 232 -7.84 3.49 7.85
CA LEU A 232 -8.36 4.04 9.09
C LEU A 232 -9.36 3.07 9.75
N LYS A 233 -10.24 2.47 8.95
CA LYS A 233 -11.19 1.46 9.42
C LYS A 233 -10.51 0.17 9.89
N GLU A 234 -9.52 -0.32 9.14
CA GLU A 234 -8.77 -1.53 9.53
C GLU A 234 -8.01 -1.34 10.85
N MET A 235 -7.53 -0.12 11.11
CA MET A 235 -6.77 0.21 12.32
C MET A 235 -7.63 0.42 13.58
N GLU A 236 -8.97 0.44 13.49
CA GLU A 236 -9.86 0.70 14.64
C GLU A 236 -9.60 -0.22 15.85
N ASN A 237 -9.10 -1.44 15.62
CA ASN A 237 -8.87 -2.45 16.67
C ASN A 237 -7.39 -2.57 17.09
N TYR A 238 -6.52 -1.68 16.63
CA TYR A 238 -5.08 -1.70 16.89
C TYR A 238 -4.65 -0.42 17.61
N GLU A 239 -3.66 -0.55 18.50
CA GLU A 239 -3.16 0.59 19.27
C GLU A 239 -2.35 1.56 18.41
N ASP A 240 -1.58 1.00 17.45
CA ASP A 240 -0.73 1.77 16.55
C ASP A 240 -0.48 1.05 15.21
N TRP A 241 0.16 1.78 14.30
CA TRP A 241 0.54 1.29 12.97
C TRP A 241 1.47 0.06 13.03
N HIS A 242 2.42 0.04 13.96
CA HIS A 242 3.36 -1.07 14.08
C HIS A 242 2.65 -2.37 14.47
N GLN A 243 1.75 -2.32 15.45
CA GLN A 243 0.94 -3.46 15.86
C GLN A 243 0.08 -3.99 14.71
N TYR A 244 -0.53 -3.10 13.94
CA TYR A 244 -1.30 -3.46 12.75
C TYR A 244 -0.41 -4.18 11.71
N VAL A 245 0.74 -3.60 11.34
CA VAL A 245 1.67 -4.18 10.36
C VAL A 245 2.13 -5.58 10.80
N VAL A 246 2.53 -5.74 12.06
CA VAL A 246 2.96 -7.05 12.59
C VAL A 246 1.83 -8.07 12.57
N SER A 247 0.60 -7.66 12.84
CA SER A 247 -0.57 -8.54 12.78
C SER A 247 -0.87 -9.03 11.36
N VAL A 248 -0.75 -8.15 10.35
CA VAL A 248 -1.12 -8.44 8.96
C VAL A 248 -0.01 -9.15 8.18
N PHE A 249 1.25 -8.79 8.44
CA PHE A 249 2.43 -9.24 7.66
C PHE A 249 3.47 -10.01 8.50
N GLY A 250 3.33 -10.02 9.82
CA GLY A 250 4.37 -10.58 10.69
C GLY A 250 5.59 -9.65 10.84
N SER A 251 6.66 -10.21 11.41
CA SER A 251 7.89 -9.44 11.72
C SER A 251 8.88 -9.34 10.57
N ASN A 252 8.74 -10.16 9.52
CA ASN A 252 9.64 -10.17 8.36
C ASN A 252 8.92 -9.72 7.09
N LEU A 253 8.93 -8.42 6.84
CA LEU A 253 8.29 -7.82 5.67
C LEU A 253 8.91 -8.28 4.34
N ALA A 254 10.20 -8.61 4.31
CA ALA A 254 10.87 -9.02 3.08
C ALA A 254 10.29 -10.34 2.53
N ASP A 255 9.97 -11.29 3.40
CA ASP A 255 9.41 -12.59 2.97
C ASP A 255 7.96 -12.48 2.49
N CYS A 256 7.25 -11.44 2.90
CA CYS A 256 5.85 -11.22 2.52
C CYS A 256 5.69 -10.93 1.03
N ILE A 257 6.75 -10.57 0.31
CA ILE A 257 6.73 -10.41 -1.15
C ILE A 257 6.32 -11.70 -1.86
N ASN A 258 6.60 -12.87 -1.28
CA ASN A 258 6.24 -14.16 -1.86
C ASN A 258 4.72 -14.39 -1.93
N GLY A 259 3.95 -13.70 -1.10
CA GLY A 259 2.48 -13.72 -1.12
C GLY A 259 1.84 -12.57 -1.90
N PHE A 260 2.64 -11.64 -2.43
CA PHE A 260 2.14 -10.38 -2.99
C PHE A 260 1.15 -10.56 -4.14
N ALA A 261 1.36 -11.55 -5.01
CA ALA A 261 0.45 -11.85 -6.12
C ALA A 261 -0.99 -12.20 -5.65
N GLN A 262 -1.13 -12.71 -4.44
CA GLN A 262 -2.42 -13.11 -3.85
C GLN A 262 -3.10 -12.00 -3.04
N TYR A 263 -2.41 -10.87 -2.79
CA TYR A 263 -2.99 -9.75 -2.07
C TYR A 263 -3.96 -8.98 -2.97
N ASP A 264 -5.06 -8.50 -2.38
CA ASP A 264 -5.92 -7.52 -3.03
C ASP A 264 -5.22 -6.15 -3.15
N SER A 265 -5.83 -5.23 -3.87
CA SER A 265 -5.25 -3.91 -4.17
C SER A 265 -4.95 -3.09 -2.92
N ASN A 266 -5.81 -3.13 -1.91
CA ASN A 266 -5.60 -2.40 -0.66
C ASN A 266 -4.46 -3.00 0.14
N LYS A 267 -4.41 -4.33 0.26
CA LYS A 267 -3.33 -5.03 0.97
C LYS A 267 -1.98 -4.85 0.27
N ARG A 268 -1.92 -4.82 -1.07
CA ARG A 268 -0.70 -4.48 -1.82
C ARG A 268 -0.20 -3.07 -1.51
N TRP A 269 -1.10 -2.09 -1.47
CA TRP A 269 -0.77 -0.72 -1.11
C TRP A 269 -0.32 -0.61 0.36
N ILE A 270 -1.00 -1.26 1.29
CA ILE A 270 -0.62 -1.31 2.72
C ILE A 270 0.75 -1.96 2.89
N TYR A 271 1.05 -3.02 2.13
CA TYR A 271 2.37 -3.64 2.14
C TYR A 271 3.46 -2.65 1.73
N PHE A 272 3.24 -1.87 0.68
CA PHE A 272 4.16 -0.80 0.30
C PHE A 272 4.33 0.24 1.42
N LEU A 273 3.27 0.67 2.07
CA LEU A 273 3.34 1.58 3.22
C LEU A 273 4.17 0.98 4.36
N ALA A 274 3.96 -0.30 4.66
CA ALA A 274 4.71 -1.00 5.69
C ALA A 274 6.21 -1.06 5.37
N LEU A 275 6.59 -1.33 4.12
CA LEU A 275 7.98 -1.29 3.67
C LEU A 275 8.58 0.12 3.78
N ALA A 276 7.82 1.14 3.41
CA ALA A 276 8.28 2.54 3.40
C ALA A 276 8.48 3.10 4.82
N THR A 277 7.66 2.67 5.78
CA THR A 277 7.68 3.17 7.16
C THR A 277 8.58 2.37 8.08
N SER A 278 8.50 1.03 8.03
CA SER A 278 9.22 0.16 8.97
C SER A 278 10.61 -0.23 8.47
N GLY A 279 10.91 0.06 7.20
CA GLY A 279 12.15 -0.38 6.53
C GLY A 279 12.16 -1.87 6.21
N VAL A 280 13.15 -2.28 5.44
CA VAL A 280 13.30 -3.67 4.96
C VAL A 280 14.56 -4.29 5.54
N LYS A 281 14.43 -5.46 6.14
CA LYS A 281 15.57 -6.26 6.60
C LYS A 281 15.63 -7.56 5.80
N GLY A 282 16.84 -8.01 5.46
CA GLY A 282 17.04 -9.30 4.81
C GLY A 282 16.90 -9.31 3.28
N ASN A 283 16.54 -8.18 2.64
CA ASN A 283 16.51 -8.03 1.19
C ASN A 283 17.03 -6.64 0.81
N GLU A 284 18.26 -6.58 0.29
CA GLU A 284 18.93 -5.31 0.00
C GLU A 284 18.41 -4.65 -1.29
N TYR A 285 18.01 -5.45 -2.29
CA TYR A 285 17.40 -4.92 -3.49
C TYR A 285 16.03 -4.29 -3.19
N LEU A 286 15.20 -4.93 -2.38
CA LEU A 286 13.92 -4.36 -1.95
C LEU A 286 14.14 -3.04 -1.16
N THR A 287 15.16 -3.00 -0.30
CA THR A 287 15.56 -1.76 0.39
C THR A 287 15.94 -0.66 -0.62
N TYR A 288 16.73 -1.02 -1.64
CA TYR A 288 17.11 -0.09 -2.70
C TYR A 288 15.88 0.40 -3.49
N VAL A 289 14.97 -0.48 -3.86
CA VAL A 289 13.71 -0.16 -4.55
C VAL A 289 12.89 0.84 -3.73
N ILE A 290 12.64 0.56 -2.45
CA ILE A 290 11.86 1.44 -1.56
C ILE A 290 12.51 2.83 -1.45
N SER A 291 13.85 2.90 -1.35
CA SER A 291 14.57 4.18 -1.28
C SER A 291 14.38 5.08 -2.53
N LYS A 292 13.93 4.52 -3.65
CA LYS A 292 13.69 5.20 -4.93
C LYS A 292 12.21 5.38 -5.24
N SER A 293 11.32 4.87 -4.39
CA SER A 293 9.88 4.87 -4.59
C SER A 293 9.21 5.93 -3.71
N LYS A 294 8.36 6.75 -4.31
CA LYS A 294 7.57 7.75 -3.59
C LYS A 294 6.10 7.35 -3.48
N THR A 295 5.61 6.58 -4.45
CA THR A 295 4.24 6.09 -4.54
C THR A 295 4.23 4.58 -4.73
N PHE A 296 3.06 3.96 -4.62
CA PHE A 296 2.90 2.54 -4.91
C PHE A 296 3.26 2.21 -6.38
N ASP A 297 2.87 3.05 -7.33
CA ASP A 297 3.19 2.86 -8.74
C ASP A 297 4.70 2.98 -8.99
N ASP A 298 5.37 3.93 -8.32
CA ASP A 298 6.83 4.01 -8.34
C ASP A 298 7.46 2.72 -7.80
N PHE A 299 6.94 2.18 -6.70
CA PHE A 299 7.44 0.93 -6.13
C PHE A 299 7.40 -0.21 -7.14
N ILE A 300 6.28 -0.42 -7.82
CA ILE A 300 6.14 -1.45 -8.85
C ILE A 300 7.14 -1.19 -10.00
N MET A 301 7.20 0.03 -10.49
CA MET A 301 8.12 0.40 -11.58
C MET A 301 9.58 0.20 -11.18
N GLN A 302 9.99 0.61 -9.98
CA GLN A 302 11.36 0.45 -9.50
C GLN A 302 11.69 -1.02 -9.22
N ALA A 303 10.73 -1.85 -8.80
CA ALA A 303 10.95 -3.28 -8.63
C ALA A 303 11.44 -3.95 -9.93
N PHE A 304 10.94 -3.52 -11.09
CA PHE A 304 11.45 -3.96 -12.40
C PHE A 304 12.72 -3.22 -12.83
N CYS A 305 12.74 -1.89 -12.76
CA CYS A 305 13.69 -1.04 -13.49
C CYS A 305 14.93 -0.62 -12.69
N ALA A 306 14.90 -0.66 -11.36
CA ALA A 306 16.00 -0.14 -10.54
C ALA A 306 17.33 -0.87 -10.78
N ILE A 307 17.30 -2.16 -11.12
CA ILE A 307 18.47 -2.97 -11.45
C ILE A 307 19.25 -2.41 -12.65
N LEU A 308 18.58 -1.74 -13.59
CA LEU A 308 19.21 -1.16 -14.77
C LEU A 308 20.19 -0.02 -14.46
N LYS A 309 20.13 0.53 -13.26
CA LYS A 309 21.06 1.57 -12.79
C LYS A 309 22.33 0.99 -12.18
N ILE A 310 22.40 -0.32 -12.01
CA ILE A 310 23.50 -1.04 -11.40
C ILE A 310 24.28 -1.73 -12.50
N PRO A 311 25.58 -1.42 -12.69
CA PRO A 311 26.42 -2.08 -13.69
C PRO A 311 26.52 -3.59 -13.42
N VAL A 312 26.60 -4.41 -14.49
CA VAL A 312 26.75 -5.88 -14.39
C VAL A 312 28.01 -6.27 -13.59
N GLY A 313 29.08 -5.45 -13.66
CA GLY A 313 30.31 -5.66 -12.92
C GLY A 313 30.29 -5.18 -11.46
N ASP A 314 29.18 -4.62 -10.96
CA ASP A 314 29.05 -4.22 -9.55
C ASP A 314 29.12 -5.45 -8.65
N PRO A 315 29.89 -5.43 -7.55
CA PRO A 315 29.98 -6.56 -6.61
C PRO A 315 28.65 -7.05 -6.07
N ASN A 316 27.67 -6.16 -5.94
CA ASN A 316 26.33 -6.49 -5.42
C ASN A 316 25.34 -6.93 -6.52
N PHE A 317 25.73 -6.80 -7.80
CA PHE A 317 24.80 -7.06 -8.92
C PHE A 317 24.15 -8.47 -8.84
N GLN A 318 24.95 -9.49 -8.57
CA GLN A 318 24.47 -10.87 -8.52
C GLN A 318 23.44 -11.07 -7.40
N LYS A 319 23.68 -10.48 -6.24
CA LYS A 319 22.76 -10.53 -5.11
C LYS A 319 21.46 -9.80 -5.44
N TYR A 320 21.56 -8.57 -5.94
CA TYR A 320 20.40 -7.75 -6.33
C TYR A 320 19.59 -8.40 -7.45
N TYR A 321 20.26 -9.04 -8.40
CA TYR A 321 19.61 -9.79 -9.46
C TYR A 321 18.79 -10.97 -8.90
N ALA A 322 19.36 -11.76 -7.99
CA ALA A 322 18.68 -12.89 -7.39
C ALA A 322 17.47 -12.44 -6.55
N GLU A 323 17.63 -11.40 -5.74
CA GLU A 323 16.56 -10.82 -4.94
C GLU A 323 15.45 -10.22 -5.84
N ARG A 324 15.82 -9.51 -6.92
CA ARG A 324 14.88 -9.00 -7.93
C ARG A 324 14.09 -10.12 -8.59
N LYS A 325 14.75 -11.22 -8.97
CA LYS A 325 14.10 -12.37 -9.62
C LYS A 325 12.95 -12.90 -8.76
N VAL A 326 13.14 -13.00 -7.45
CA VAL A 326 12.08 -13.40 -6.50
C VAL A 326 10.96 -12.34 -6.44
N ILE A 327 11.30 -11.05 -6.38
CA ILE A 327 10.31 -9.98 -6.31
C ILE A 327 9.44 -9.98 -7.57
N THR A 328 10.07 -9.94 -8.75
CA THR A 328 9.36 -9.81 -10.03
C THR A 328 8.54 -11.05 -10.41
N SER A 329 8.86 -12.24 -9.88
CA SER A 329 8.01 -13.43 -10.04
C SER A 329 6.62 -13.27 -9.41
N ASN A 330 6.48 -12.39 -8.42
CA ASN A 330 5.22 -12.08 -7.75
C ASN A 330 4.52 -10.83 -8.32
N LEU A 331 5.08 -10.21 -9.36
CA LEU A 331 4.58 -8.98 -9.99
C LEU A 331 4.13 -9.20 -11.45
N ALA A 332 3.84 -10.42 -11.85
CA ALA A 332 3.50 -10.76 -13.24
C ALA A 332 2.28 -10.01 -13.80
N ASP A 333 1.36 -9.58 -12.92
CA ASP A 333 0.14 -8.83 -13.30
C ASP A 333 0.42 -7.39 -13.78
N TYR A 334 1.63 -6.86 -13.52
CA TYR A 334 2.00 -5.48 -13.85
C TYR A 334 2.66 -5.37 -15.23
N SER A 335 1.91 -5.70 -16.28
CA SER A 335 2.38 -5.76 -17.67
C SER A 335 3.01 -4.45 -18.16
N ASP A 336 2.45 -3.29 -17.81
CA ASP A 336 2.94 -1.99 -18.26
C ASP A 336 4.33 -1.66 -17.71
N SER A 337 4.58 -2.01 -16.44
CA SER A 337 5.89 -1.84 -15.82
C SER A 337 6.92 -2.81 -16.39
N LEU A 338 6.51 -4.05 -16.66
CA LEU A 338 7.32 -5.03 -17.36
C LEU A 338 7.68 -4.56 -18.78
N ASP A 339 6.71 -4.00 -19.51
CA ASP A 339 6.90 -3.45 -20.84
C ASP A 339 7.90 -2.29 -20.86
N CYS A 340 7.78 -1.40 -19.89
CA CYS A 340 8.71 -0.31 -19.70
C CYS A 340 10.13 -0.81 -19.41
N PHE A 341 10.26 -1.81 -18.54
CA PHE A 341 11.54 -2.46 -18.24
C PHE A 341 12.17 -3.08 -19.49
N CYS A 342 11.43 -3.93 -20.21
CA CYS A 342 11.93 -4.59 -21.41
C CYS A 342 12.39 -3.58 -22.48
N LYS A 343 11.66 -2.48 -22.68
CA LYS A 343 12.09 -1.40 -23.59
C LYS A 343 13.41 -0.76 -23.17
N GLN A 344 13.62 -0.54 -21.86
CA GLN A 344 14.87 0.04 -21.35
C GLN A 344 16.06 -0.92 -21.46
N VAL A 345 15.83 -2.24 -21.37
CA VAL A 345 16.86 -3.26 -21.54
C VAL A 345 17.53 -3.18 -22.91
N TYR A 346 16.78 -2.87 -23.98
CA TYR A 346 17.37 -2.69 -25.32
C TYR A 346 18.44 -1.59 -25.37
N GLY A 347 18.36 -0.58 -24.54
CA GLY A 347 19.36 0.47 -24.41
C GLY A 347 20.67 0.04 -23.74
N LYS A 348 20.71 -1.19 -23.21
CA LYS A 348 21.92 -1.79 -22.61
C LYS A 348 22.74 -2.61 -23.58
N GLU A 349 22.34 -2.67 -24.84
CA GLU A 349 23.05 -3.41 -25.92
C GLU A 349 23.29 -4.88 -25.54
N GLU A 350 24.50 -5.40 -25.72
CA GLU A 350 24.87 -6.77 -25.39
C GLU A 350 24.68 -7.09 -23.90
N ASP A 351 24.89 -6.13 -23.01
CA ASP A 351 24.72 -6.32 -21.56
C ASP A 351 23.26 -6.46 -21.16
N GLY A 352 22.31 -6.12 -22.03
CA GLY A 352 20.87 -6.20 -21.74
C GLY A 352 20.42 -7.58 -21.26
N ILE A 353 20.99 -8.64 -21.80
CA ILE A 353 20.65 -10.01 -21.45
C ILE A 353 20.86 -10.32 -19.95
N PHE A 354 21.86 -9.70 -19.32
CA PHE A 354 22.18 -9.93 -17.91
C PHE A 354 21.13 -9.41 -16.93
N TYR A 355 20.26 -8.48 -17.38
CA TYR A 355 19.21 -7.88 -16.56
C TYR A 355 17.87 -8.64 -16.63
N LEU A 356 17.70 -9.50 -17.65
CA LEU A 356 16.47 -10.27 -17.88
C LEU A 356 16.39 -11.52 -17.01
N THR A 357 15.16 -12.00 -16.79
CA THR A 357 14.88 -13.24 -16.08
C THR A 357 13.95 -14.14 -16.88
N ASP A 358 13.80 -15.39 -16.44
CA ASP A 358 12.85 -16.35 -17.00
C ASP A 358 11.47 -16.32 -16.28
N ASN A 359 11.18 -15.28 -15.49
CA ASN A 359 9.94 -15.17 -14.73
C ASN A 359 8.72 -14.99 -15.64
N THR A 360 8.87 -14.27 -16.74
CA THR A 360 7.76 -13.96 -17.64
C THR A 360 8.05 -14.40 -19.06
N ARG A 361 6.99 -14.71 -19.81
CA ARG A 361 7.11 -15.01 -21.24
C ARG A 361 7.78 -13.88 -22.00
N LYS A 362 7.43 -12.64 -21.69
CA LYS A 362 7.98 -11.47 -22.38
C LYS A 362 9.49 -11.32 -22.17
N GLU A 363 10.00 -11.53 -20.95
CA GLU A 363 11.44 -11.52 -20.71
C GLU A 363 12.15 -12.67 -21.46
N LYS A 364 11.55 -13.89 -21.48
CA LYS A 364 12.06 -15.02 -22.26
C LYS A 364 12.16 -14.70 -23.77
N GLU A 365 11.12 -14.09 -24.32
CA GLU A 365 11.10 -13.64 -25.72
C GLU A 365 12.24 -12.63 -25.99
N HIS A 366 12.42 -11.63 -25.11
CA HIS A 366 13.53 -10.67 -25.23
C HIS A 366 14.90 -11.30 -25.10
N ILE A 367 15.06 -12.32 -24.24
CA ILE A 367 16.33 -13.08 -24.16
C ILE A 367 16.65 -13.70 -25.52
N ILE A 368 15.68 -14.39 -26.15
CA ILE A 368 15.87 -15.01 -27.47
C ILE A 368 16.17 -13.95 -28.54
N GLU A 369 15.47 -12.81 -28.53
CA GLU A 369 15.72 -11.71 -29.47
C GLU A 369 17.16 -11.16 -29.34
N LEU A 370 17.63 -10.92 -28.10
CA LEU A 370 18.98 -10.45 -27.85
C LEU A 370 20.02 -11.48 -28.29
N ILE A 371 19.80 -12.76 -28.03
CA ILE A 371 20.68 -13.84 -28.49
C ILE A 371 20.74 -13.86 -30.02
N GLY A 372 19.60 -13.77 -30.69
CA GLY A 372 19.54 -13.72 -32.16
C GLY A 372 20.22 -12.48 -32.75
N LYS A 373 20.11 -11.34 -32.06
CA LYS A 373 20.72 -10.06 -32.51
C LYS A 373 22.23 -10.02 -32.33
N TYR A 374 22.73 -10.36 -31.15
CA TYR A 374 24.13 -10.21 -30.78
C TYR A 374 24.96 -11.48 -31.03
N LYS A 375 24.31 -12.64 -31.23
CA LYS A 375 24.95 -13.91 -31.59
C LYS A 375 26.06 -14.32 -30.64
N TYR A 376 25.74 -14.31 -29.34
CA TYR A 376 26.69 -14.72 -28.32
C TYR A 376 27.30 -16.09 -28.63
N SER A 377 28.57 -16.27 -28.35
CA SER A 377 29.26 -17.55 -28.52
C SER A 377 28.65 -18.63 -27.60
N ALA A 378 28.87 -19.89 -27.95
CA ALA A 378 28.41 -21.03 -27.12
C ALA A 378 28.97 -20.97 -25.67
N SER A 379 30.22 -20.47 -25.52
CA SER A 379 30.83 -20.26 -24.19
C SER A 379 30.15 -19.15 -23.39
N GLN A 380 29.81 -18.03 -24.02
CA GLN A 380 29.06 -16.94 -23.39
C GLN A 380 27.66 -17.40 -22.98
N LEU A 381 26.94 -18.12 -23.84
CA LEU A 381 25.62 -18.67 -23.52
C LEU A 381 25.69 -19.68 -22.36
N ALA A 382 26.73 -20.52 -22.31
CA ALA A 382 26.91 -21.46 -21.21
C ALA A 382 27.15 -20.78 -19.87
N GLU A 383 27.71 -19.56 -19.85
CA GLU A 383 27.90 -18.76 -18.64
C GLU A 383 26.63 -17.96 -18.25
N ILE A 384 25.95 -17.37 -19.24
CA ILE A 384 24.82 -16.45 -19.01
C ILE A 384 23.53 -17.20 -18.68
N LEU A 385 23.17 -18.18 -19.51
CA LEU A 385 21.84 -18.82 -19.48
C LEU A 385 21.49 -19.56 -18.19
N PRO A 386 22.42 -20.24 -17.48
CA PRO A 386 22.07 -20.89 -16.23
C PRO A 386 21.40 -19.98 -15.20
N ARG A 387 21.71 -18.69 -15.27
CA ARG A 387 21.15 -17.67 -14.40
C ARG A 387 19.91 -17.00 -14.99
N VAL A 388 19.97 -16.65 -16.28
CA VAL A 388 19.00 -15.79 -16.96
C VAL A 388 17.81 -16.60 -17.47
N TYR A 389 18.08 -17.80 -18.03
CA TYR A 389 17.06 -18.68 -18.56
C TYR A 389 17.49 -20.15 -18.40
N SER A 390 17.22 -20.72 -17.24
CA SER A 390 17.69 -22.06 -16.83
C SER A 390 17.22 -23.18 -17.75
N ASP A 391 15.98 -23.13 -18.24
CA ASP A 391 15.45 -24.14 -19.17
C ASP A 391 16.19 -24.12 -20.51
N LEU A 392 16.49 -22.93 -21.02
CA LEU A 392 17.25 -22.77 -22.25
C LEU A 392 18.71 -23.26 -22.09
N ALA A 393 19.31 -23.00 -20.92
CA ALA A 393 20.62 -23.56 -20.58
C ALA A 393 20.59 -25.08 -20.57
N THR A 394 19.53 -25.67 -19.98
CA THR A 394 19.34 -27.13 -19.93
C THR A 394 19.10 -27.72 -21.33
N TYR A 395 18.32 -27.04 -22.19
CA TYR A 395 18.15 -27.43 -23.58
C TYR A 395 19.49 -27.48 -24.35
N LEU A 396 20.38 -26.54 -24.12
CA LEU A 396 21.69 -26.49 -24.79
C LEU A 396 22.69 -27.53 -24.25
N LYS A 397 22.45 -28.20 -23.12
CA LYS A 397 23.35 -29.22 -22.61
C LYS A 397 23.56 -30.31 -23.67
N PRO A 398 24.81 -30.74 -23.92
CA PRO A 398 25.09 -31.79 -24.88
C PRO A 398 24.49 -33.12 -24.40
N TYR A 399 24.08 -33.95 -25.34
CA TYR A 399 23.73 -35.34 -25.09
C TYR A 399 24.77 -36.25 -25.79
N ASN A 400 25.18 -37.36 -25.18
CA ASN A 400 26.11 -38.29 -25.79
C ASN A 400 25.34 -39.33 -26.62
N TYR A 401 25.33 -39.15 -27.93
CA TYR A 401 24.70 -40.04 -28.91
C TYR A 401 25.54 -41.29 -29.19
N SER A 402 26.67 -41.48 -28.50
CA SER A 402 27.64 -42.56 -28.78
C SER A 402 28.21 -42.52 -30.20
N ASN A 403 28.23 -41.38 -30.83
CA ASN A 403 28.77 -41.09 -32.15
C ASN A 403 29.26 -39.66 -32.22
N ASP A 404 30.52 -39.43 -32.53
CA ASP A 404 31.16 -38.11 -32.48
C ASP A 404 30.54 -37.12 -33.47
N PHE A 405 30.13 -37.58 -34.64
CA PHE A 405 29.49 -36.73 -35.63
C PHE A 405 28.13 -36.27 -35.10
N LEU A 406 27.30 -37.15 -34.59
CA LEU A 406 25.97 -36.81 -34.01
C LEU A 406 26.10 -35.89 -32.79
N ASN A 407 27.11 -36.12 -31.96
CA ASN A 407 27.40 -35.26 -30.80
C ASN A 407 27.68 -33.82 -31.26
N ARG A 408 28.56 -33.64 -32.26
CA ARG A 408 28.88 -32.31 -32.84
C ARG A 408 27.66 -31.74 -33.56
N TYR A 409 26.99 -32.52 -34.40
CA TYR A 409 25.86 -32.10 -35.20
C TYR A 409 24.73 -31.51 -34.32
N PHE A 410 24.25 -32.23 -33.31
CA PHE A 410 23.16 -31.76 -32.46
C PHE A 410 23.59 -30.65 -31.53
N THR A 411 24.85 -30.57 -31.14
CA THR A 411 25.37 -29.40 -30.41
C THR A 411 25.30 -28.16 -31.28
N GLN A 412 25.80 -28.23 -32.51
CA GLN A 412 25.75 -27.11 -33.47
C GLN A 412 24.31 -26.77 -33.89
N TYR A 413 23.48 -27.78 -34.11
CA TYR A 413 22.08 -27.61 -34.49
C TYR A 413 21.32 -26.80 -33.44
N LYS A 414 21.41 -27.18 -32.14
CA LYS A 414 20.78 -26.44 -31.05
C LYS A 414 21.28 -25.00 -30.95
N TYR A 415 22.59 -24.83 -31.02
CA TYR A 415 23.21 -23.49 -31.01
C TYR A 415 22.71 -22.63 -32.16
N CYS A 416 22.77 -23.11 -33.39
CA CYS A 416 22.28 -22.40 -34.57
C CYS A 416 20.80 -22.04 -34.46
N LYS A 417 19.99 -22.92 -33.89
CA LYS A 417 18.57 -22.70 -33.68
C LYS A 417 18.34 -21.55 -32.69
N VAL A 418 19.08 -21.53 -31.58
CA VAL A 418 18.95 -20.50 -30.54
C VAL A 418 19.45 -19.12 -31.01
N ILE A 419 20.57 -19.06 -31.74
CA ILE A 419 21.07 -17.81 -32.30
C ILE A 419 20.34 -17.36 -33.59
N ASN A 420 19.36 -18.17 -34.05
CA ASN A 420 18.63 -17.97 -35.30
C ASN A 420 19.57 -17.70 -36.52
N SER A 421 20.63 -18.53 -36.64
CA SER A 421 21.59 -18.39 -37.70
C SER A 421 22.32 -19.71 -37.93
N ILE A 422 22.52 -20.08 -39.19
CA ILE A 422 23.26 -21.28 -39.57
C ILE A 422 24.75 -20.96 -39.62
N SER A 423 25.56 -21.71 -38.90
CA SER A 423 27.01 -21.58 -38.92
C SER A 423 27.64 -22.26 -40.17
N ASP A 424 28.84 -21.81 -40.56
CA ASP A 424 29.58 -22.46 -41.63
C ASP A 424 29.91 -23.91 -41.31
N GLU A 425 30.21 -24.20 -40.05
CA GLU A 425 30.41 -25.58 -39.56
C GLU A 425 29.17 -26.46 -39.78
N MET A 426 27.99 -25.96 -39.42
CA MET A 426 26.73 -26.65 -39.64
C MET A 426 26.47 -26.90 -41.14
N THR A 427 26.72 -25.91 -41.99
CA THR A 427 26.59 -26.02 -43.44
C THR A 427 27.52 -27.07 -44.01
N GLN A 428 28.78 -27.10 -43.56
CA GLN A 428 29.76 -28.07 -43.99
C GLN A 428 29.39 -29.49 -43.56
N MET A 429 28.94 -29.69 -42.32
CA MET A 429 28.51 -31.00 -41.82
C MET A 429 27.31 -31.53 -42.62
N VAL A 430 26.34 -30.72 -42.95
CA VAL A 430 25.17 -31.09 -43.76
C VAL A 430 25.61 -31.44 -45.20
N ALA A 431 26.46 -30.60 -45.79
CA ALA A 431 26.99 -30.86 -47.15
C ALA A 431 27.77 -32.20 -47.21
N GLU A 432 28.61 -32.46 -46.24
CA GLU A 432 29.36 -33.72 -46.15
C GLU A 432 28.42 -34.94 -46.10
N GLN A 433 27.42 -34.90 -45.23
CA GLN A 433 26.51 -36.02 -45.06
C GLN A 433 25.47 -36.16 -46.17
N SER A 434 25.20 -35.11 -46.92
CA SER A 434 24.38 -35.18 -48.14
C SER A 434 24.99 -36.11 -49.20
N VAL A 435 26.32 -36.22 -49.22
CA VAL A 435 27.07 -37.08 -50.12
C VAL A 435 27.35 -38.45 -49.51
N LYS A 436 27.93 -38.48 -48.29
CA LYS A 436 28.38 -39.71 -47.64
C LYS A 436 27.22 -40.58 -47.13
N ARG A 437 26.16 -39.98 -46.62
CA ARG A 437 24.97 -40.63 -46.05
C ARG A 437 25.28 -41.67 -44.96
N GLU A 438 26.35 -41.47 -44.20
CA GLU A 438 26.83 -42.38 -43.16
C GLU A 438 25.79 -42.53 -42.01
N TYR A 439 24.93 -41.52 -41.83
CA TYR A 439 23.84 -41.60 -40.90
C TYR A 439 22.92 -42.81 -41.11
N ASN A 440 22.82 -43.36 -42.31
CA ASN A 440 22.07 -44.57 -42.58
C ASN A 440 22.68 -45.81 -41.90
N VAL A 441 23.98 -45.79 -41.63
CA VAL A 441 24.69 -46.86 -40.91
C VAL A 441 24.63 -46.62 -39.41
N TRP A 442 24.79 -45.37 -38.98
CA TRP A 442 24.80 -45.03 -37.55
C TRP A 442 23.42 -45.11 -36.91
N LEU A 443 22.35 -44.75 -37.64
CA LEU A 443 20.97 -44.70 -37.15
C LEU A 443 20.17 -45.82 -37.81
N GLN A 444 19.81 -46.83 -37.01
CA GLN A 444 18.92 -47.90 -37.44
C GLN A 444 17.49 -47.41 -37.62
N PRO A 445 16.68 -48.04 -38.50
CA PRO A 445 15.25 -47.77 -38.57
C PRO A 445 14.58 -48.04 -37.22
N ARG A 446 13.50 -47.32 -36.90
CA ARG A 446 12.74 -47.48 -35.66
C ARG A 446 12.21 -48.89 -35.46
N SER A 447 11.75 -49.56 -36.52
CA SER A 447 11.24 -50.93 -36.49
C SER A 447 12.20 -51.90 -35.80
N VAL A 448 13.51 -51.74 -35.99
CA VAL A 448 14.53 -52.58 -35.35
C VAL A 448 14.51 -52.49 -33.82
N TYR A 449 14.14 -51.36 -33.28
CA TYR A 449 14.09 -51.15 -31.83
C TYR A 449 12.71 -51.48 -31.26
N VAL A 450 11.63 -51.22 -32.00
CA VAL A 450 10.26 -51.53 -31.60
C VAL A 450 10.10 -53.03 -31.35
N ASP A 451 10.66 -53.86 -32.24
CA ASP A 451 10.63 -55.34 -32.09
C ASP A 451 11.38 -55.85 -30.87
N LYS A 452 12.33 -55.06 -30.35
CA LYS A 452 13.16 -55.40 -29.19
C LYS A 452 12.61 -54.86 -27.86
N LEU A 453 11.55 -54.06 -27.88
CA LEU A 453 10.96 -53.55 -26.65
C LEU A 453 10.35 -54.72 -25.85
N GLU A 454 10.62 -54.71 -24.56
CA GLU A 454 10.07 -55.69 -23.64
C GLU A 454 8.56 -55.43 -23.48
N LYS A 455 7.77 -56.45 -23.90
CA LYS A 455 6.31 -56.29 -23.96
C LYS A 455 5.67 -56.85 -22.67
N ASN A 456 5.54 -55.98 -21.66
CA ASN A 456 4.78 -56.31 -20.46
C ASN A 456 3.56 -55.38 -20.34
N PRO A 457 2.38 -55.78 -20.87
CA PRO A 457 1.18 -54.93 -20.91
C PRO A 457 0.71 -54.44 -19.54
N ALA A 458 0.91 -55.24 -18.50
CA ALA A 458 0.42 -54.92 -17.15
C ALA A 458 1.22 -53.83 -16.44
N LYS A 459 2.41 -53.47 -16.95
CA LYS A 459 3.35 -52.56 -16.30
C LYS A 459 3.88 -51.43 -17.21
N SER A 460 3.36 -51.33 -18.43
CA SER A 460 3.88 -50.41 -19.45
C SER A 460 2.80 -49.47 -19.99
N VAL A 461 3.17 -48.22 -20.20
CA VAL A 461 2.36 -47.20 -20.87
C VAL A 461 3.21 -46.61 -21.99
N LEU A 462 2.63 -46.45 -23.19
CA LEU A 462 3.28 -45.79 -24.29
C LEU A 462 2.87 -44.30 -24.29
N TYR A 463 3.85 -43.41 -24.16
CA TYR A 463 3.69 -41.99 -24.41
C TYR A 463 4.20 -41.67 -25.82
N PHE A 464 3.30 -41.24 -26.68
CA PHE A 464 3.66 -40.73 -28.02
C PHE A 464 3.70 -39.20 -27.98
N MET A 465 4.92 -38.65 -28.01
CA MET A 465 5.15 -37.20 -28.00
C MET A 465 5.37 -36.72 -29.42
N ASP A 466 4.32 -36.18 -30.04
CA ASP A 466 4.41 -35.66 -31.40
C ASP A 466 5.22 -34.35 -31.43
N ALA A 467 5.84 -34.07 -32.56
CA ALA A 467 6.68 -32.88 -32.82
C ALA A 467 7.94 -32.73 -31.93
N MET A 468 8.29 -33.74 -31.09
CA MET A 468 9.50 -33.71 -30.26
C MET A 468 10.70 -34.30 -31.02
N GLY A 469 11.73 -33.48 -31.24
CA GLY A 469 12.98 -33.91 -31.86
C GLY A 469 14.00 -34.47 -30.86
N VAL A 470 15.02 -35.19 -31.36
CA VAL A 470 16.11 -35.78 -30.54
C VAL A 470 17.02 -34.73 -29.92
N GLU A 471 16.99 -33.49 -30.37
CA GLU A 471 17.70 -32.34 -29.79
C GLU A 471 17.30 -32.08 -28.33
N TYR A 472 16.11 -32.50 -27.93
CA TYR A 472 15.63 -32.38 -26.54
C TYR A 472 16.15 -33.43 -25.58
N LEU A 473 16.92 -34.46 -26.05
CA LEU A 473 17.38 -35.55 -25.19
C LEU A 473 18.18 -35.04 -23.99
N GLY A 474 19.06 -34.07 -24.15
CA GLY A 474 19.80 -33.50 -23.01
C GLY A 474 18.89 -32.87 -21.96
N TYR A 475 17.82 -32.22 -22.37
CA TYR A 475 16.80 -31.65 -21.51
C TYR A 475 15.99 -32.73 -20.81
N ILE A 476 15.49 -33.72 -21.57
CA ILE A 476 14.70 -34.86 -21.02
C ILE A 476 15.51 -35.63 -19.97
N MET A 477 16.79 -35.90 -20.26
CA MET A 477 17.66 -36.63 -19.33
C MET A 477 17.94 -35.82 -18.04
N SER A 478 18.02 -34.50 -18.12
CA SER A 478 18.11 -33.65 -16.93
C SER A 478 16.86 -33.79 -16.06
N ILE A 479 15.66 -33.72 -16.66
CA ILE A 479 14.38 -33.89 -15.92
C ILE A 479 14.27 -35.30 -15.33
N CYS A 480 14.65 -36.34 -16.11
CA CYS A 480 14.64 -37.69 -15.58
C CYS A 480 15.54 -37.84 -14.34
N SER A 481 16.73 -37.19 -14.38
CA SER A 481 17.65 -37.20 -13.24
C SER A 481 17.10 -36.47 -12.03
N GLU A 482 16.43 -35.31 -12.23
CA GLU A 482 15.81 -34.53 -11.16
C GLU A 482 14.64 -35.26 -10.49
N LEU A 483 13.94 -36.11 -11.26
CA LEU A 483 12.80 -36.91 -10.79
C LEU A 483 13.21 -38.35 -10.35
N ASP A 484 14.50 -38.65 -10.25
CA ASP A 484 15.03 -40.01 -9.95
C ASP A 484 14.51 -41.10 -10.90
N LEU A 485 14.28 -40.73 -12.17
CA LEU A 485 13.83 -41.69 -13.20
C LEU A 485 15.02 -42.28 -13.95
N SER A 486 15.03 -43.62 -14.07
CA SER A 486 15.99 -44.34 -14.92
C SER A 486 15.52 -44.30 -16.38
N ALA A 487 16.36 -43.85 -17.28
CA ALA A 487 16.05 -43.77 -18.70
C ALA A 487 17.06 -44.57 -19.54
N SER A 488 16.56 -45.38 -20.47
CA SER A 488 17.35 -46.07 -21.50
C SER A 488 16.95 -45.50 -22.85
N VAL A 489 17.91 -44.89 -23.56
CA VAL A 489 17.65 -44.19 -24.83
C VAL A 489 18.21 -44.96 -26.01
N LYS A 490 17.41 -45.06 -27.07
CA LYS A 490 17.83 -45.52 -28.38
C LYS A 490 17.45 -44.46 -29.42
N VAL A 491 18.46 -43.95 -30.12
CA VAL A 491 18.24 -42.97 -31.18
C VAL A 491 18.17 -43.72 -32.51
N CYS A 492 17.13 -43.45 -33.29
CA CYS A 492 16.89 -44.09 -34.58
C CYS A 492 16.48 -43.04 -35.62
N ARG A 493 16.54 -43.39 -36.90
CA ARG A 493 16.05 -42.54 -37.98
C ARG A 493 14.55 -42.70 -38.17
N CYS A 494 13.91 -41.60 -38.60
CA CYS A 494 12.52 -41.63 -39.08
C CYS A 494 12.49 -41.89 -40.58
N GLU A 495 11.34 -42.31 -41.07
CA GLU A 495 11.06 -42.38 -42.52
C GLU A 495 10.73 -40.99 -43.06
N LEU A 496 11.02 -40.77 -44.34
CA LEU A 496 10.73 -39.49 -45.02
C LEU A 496 9.45 -39.62 -45.88
N PRO A 497 8.62 -38.55 -45.91
CA PRO A 497 8.67 -37.35 -45.12
C PRO A 497 8.48 -37.61 -43.61
N SER A 498 9.06 -36.74 -42.75
CA SER A 498 9.00 -36.88 -41.28
C SER A 498 7.63 -36.46 -40.72
N ILE A 499 6.55 -36.93 -41.30
CA ILE A 499 5.18 -36.68 -40.88
C ILE A 499 4.63 -37.87 -40.10
N THR A 500 3.65 -37.65 -39.25
CA THR A 500 3.08 -38.68 -38.34
C THR A 500 2.47 -39.84 -39.12
N GLU A 501 1.82 -39.57 -40.28
CA GLU A 501 1.20 -40.63 -41.12
C GLU A 501 2.18 -41.69 -41.61
N VAL A 502 3.43 -41.30 -41.87
CA VAL A 502 4.49 -42.19 -42.36
C VAL A 502 5.25 -42.85 -41.22
N ASN A 503 5.12 -42.28 -40.00
CA ASN A 503 5.93 -42.65 -38.83
C ASN A 503 5.10 -43.16 -37.64
N LYS A 504 4.02 -43.91 -37.89
CA LYS A 504 3.07 -44.39 -36.88
C LYS A 504 3.39 -45.73 -36.25
N GLU A 505 4.43 -46.44 -36.67
CA GLU A 505 4.66 -47.83 -36.31
C GLU A 505 4.59 -48.10 -34.80
N PHE A 506 5.03 -47.13 -33.97
CA PHE A 506 4.92 -47.28 -32.52
C PHE A 506 3.46 -47.30 -32.05
N VAL A 507 2.66 -46.35 -32.53
CA VAL A 507 1.25 -46.23 -32.14
C VAL A 507 0.46 -47.44 -32.60
N GLU A 508 0.67 -47.90 -33.83
CA GLU A 508 -0.02 -49.05 -34.43
C GLU A 508 0.36 -50.36 -33.71
N LEU A 509 1.66 -50.55 -33.42
CA LEU A 509 2.13 -51.73 -32.71
C LEU A 509 1.55 -51.84 -31.29
N PHE A 510 1.54 -50.76 -30.54
CA PHE A 510 1.02 -50.76 -29.17
C PHE A 510 -0.50 -50.79 -29.13
N SER A 511 -1.19 -50.17 -30.06
CA SER A 511 -2.65 -50.24 -30.17
C SER A 511 -3.13 -51.66 -30.44
N SER A 512 -2.40 -52.44 -31.26
CA SER A 512 -2.69 -53.85 -31.53
C SER A 512 -2.39 -54.77 -30.36
N SER A 513 -1.63 -54.31 -29.35
CA SER A 513 -1.11 -55.13 -28.25
C SER A 513 -1.80 -54.90 -26.91
N ASN A 514 -2.93 -54.18 -26.85
CA ASN A 514 -3.67 -53.82 -25.63
C ASN A 514 -2.85 -53.01 -24.59
N TYR A 515 -1.84 -52.25 -25.00
CA TYR A 515 -1.12 -51.32 -24.14
C TYR A 515 -1.90 -50.01 -24.05
N PRO A 516 -1.93 -49.35 -22.87
CA PRO A 516 -2.44 -48.00 -22.79
C PRO A 516 -1.49 -47.04 -23.56
N VAL A 517 -2.06 -46.28 -24.48
CA VAL A 517 -1.35 -45.26 -25.27
C VAL A 517 -1.80 -43.90 -24.83
N VAL A 518 -0.87 -43.02 -24.49
CA VAL A 518 -1.10 -41.62 -24.13
C VAL A 518 -0.49 -40.75 -25.22
N PRO A 519 -1.30 -40.18 -26.12
CA PRO A 519 -0.82 -39.17 -27.07
C PRO A 519 -0.58 -37.85 -26.35
N VAL A 520 0.62 -37.28 -26.51
CA VAL A 520 1.00 -35.95 -26.03
C VAL A 520 1.07 -35.07 -27.26
N LYS A 521 0.02 -34.27 -27.48
CA LYS A 521 -0.14 -33.43 -28.69
C LYS A 521 0.24 -31.97 -28.49
N GLU A 522 0.48 -31.57 -27.27
CA GLU A 522 0.68 -30.15 -26.90
C GLU A 522 1.83 -29.48 -27.65
N LEU A 523 2.91 -30.23 -27.93
CA LEU A 523 4.04 -29.70 -28.72
C LEU A 523 3.68 -29.51 -30.20
N ASP A 524 2.90 -30.42 -30.75
CA ASP A 524 2.43 -30.37 -32.12
C ASP A 524 1.47 -29.17 -32.31
N GLU A 525 0.52 -29.01 -31.39
CA GLU A 525 -0.41 -27.89 -31.38
C GLU A 525 0.31 -26.55 -31.29
N ILE A 526 1.35 -26.42 -30.44
CA ILE A 526 2.18 -25.20 -30.37
C ILE A 526 2.88 -24.92 -31.69
N LYS A 527 3.42 -25.95 -32.35
CA LYS A 527 4.18 -25.78 -33.61
C LYS A 527 3.30 -25.46 -34.81
N HIS A 528 2.13 -26.09 -34.92
CA HIS A 528 1.29 -26.01 -36.09
C HIS A 528 0.12 -25.00 -35.97
N HIS A 529 -0.34 -24.73 -34.76
CA HIS A 529 -1.52 -23.90 -34.50
C HIS A 529 -1.23 -22.66 -33.68
N GLY A 530 0.03 -22.28 -33.53
CA GLY A 530 0.55 -21.28 -32.60
C GLY A 530 0.01 -19.85 -32.71
N GLN A 531 -1.00 -19.59 -33.56
CA GLN A 531 -1.64 -18.26 -33.67
C GLN A 531 -3.19 -18.31 -33.65
N GLY A 532 -3.84 -19.45 -33.61
CA GLY A 532 -5.29 -19.53 -33.77
C GLY A 532 -6.05 -19.83 -32.49
N ASP A 533 -5.92 -21.04 -32.01
CA ASP A 533 -6.82 -21.60 -31.00
C ASP A 533 -6.14 -22.00 -29.69
N TYR A 534 -4.80 -21.89 -29.58
CA TYR A 534 -4.06 -22.34 -28.41
C TYR A 534 -3.65 -21.15 -27.52
N ASP A 535 -4.22 -21.08 -26.32
CA ASP A 535 -3.84 -20.07 -25.35
C ASP A 535 -2.61 -20.51 -24.55
N TYR A 536 -1.43 -20.03 -24.94
CA TYR A 536 -0.16 -20.28 -24.26
C TYR A 536 -0.18 -19.94 -22.76
N ARG A 537 -1.10 -19.08 -22.32
CA ARG A 537 -1.23 -18.67 -20.91
C ARG A 537 -1.75 -19.80 -20.04
N ASN A 538 -2.44 -20.78 -20.63
CA ASN A 538 -3.02 -21.92 -19.95
C ASN A 538 -2.19 -23.20 -20.07
N THR A 539 -1.09 -23.17 -20.82
CA THR A 539 -0.19 -24.30 -20.91
C THR A 539 0.84 -24.28 -19.79
N LYS A 540 0.98 -25.40 -19.10
CA LYS A 540 2.06 -25.64 -18.14
C LYS A 540 3.37 -26.06 -18.82
N LEU A 541 3.43 -26.04 -20.16
CA LEU A 541 4.65 -26.39 -20.90
C LEU A 541 5.63 -25.22 -20.82
N PRO A 542 6.84 -25.41 -20.33
CA PRO A 542 7.89 -24.39 -20.45
C PRO A 542 8.24 -24.25 -21.92
N LEU A 543 7.99 -23.06 -22.48
CA LEU A 543 8.50 -22.67 -23.80
C LEU A 543 9.93 -22.21 -23.67
#